data_39fde389ac542acaadbda75cd6f82563
#
_entry.id   39fde389ac542acaadbda75cd6f82563
#
_cell.length_a   1.000
_cell.length_b   1.000
_cell.length_c   1.000
_cell.angle_alpha   90.00
_cell.angle_beta   90.00
_cell.angle_gamma   90.00
#
_symmetry.space_group_name_H-M   'P 1'
#
loop_
_entity.id
_entity.type
_entity.pdbx_description
1 polymer ?
#
loop_
_entity_poly.entity_id
_entity_poly.type
_entity_poly.pdbx_seq_one_letter_code
_entity_poly.pdbx_strand_id
1 'polypeptide(L)'
;MVSPVTVVKCEGPKLVPFFKATCVYFVLWLPTSSPSWFSALIKCLPIFCLWVFLLAHGVNFLVSHRSAKMIFAGLIFSAVGDAFLIWQEQGYFVHGLLMFAFAHILYSSAFGMKPLDLRTGAVMAFLSSILYSLLYSYLSGPFTYLVAVYTALIAFMAWRAVAGVQLCNDLWTWTKLSACIGAVLFVVSDFTIAVNKFCFPVPCSRTIIMATYYTAQMLISLSAVECRDEDDYRKKK
;
A
#
# COMPACT_ATOMS: atom_id res chain seq x y z
N MET A 1 5.17 15.30 20.53
CA MET A 1 5.18 14.91 19.10
C MET A 1 6.62 14.68 18.67
N VAL A 2 6.92 13.52 18.08
CA VAL A 2 8.24 13.27 17.47
C VAL A 2 8.35 14.16 16.22
N SER A 3 9.47 14.86 16.05
CA SER A 3 9.66 15.74 14.89
C SER A 3 9.87 14.90 13.63
N PRO A 4 9.42 15.35 12.43
CA PRO A 4 9.65 14.62 11.17
C PRO A 4 11.14 14.42 10.90
N VAL A 5 11.96 15.36 11.31
CA VAL A 5 13.43 15.28 11.18
C VAL A 5 13.99 14.12 12.03
N THR A 6 13.43 13.88 13.21
CA THR A 6 13.84 12.77 14.08
C THR A 6 13.48 11.43 13.44
N VAL A 7 12.28 11.30 12.86
CA VAL A 7 11.85 10.09 12.14
C VAL A 7 12.78 9.80 10.96
N VAL A 8 13.09 10.82 10.14
CA VAL A 8 14.02 10.68 9.01
C VAL A 8 15.43 10.28 9.47
N LYS A 9 15.93 10.85 10.56
CA LYS A 9 17.26 10.52 11.10
C LYS A 9 17.33 9.10 11.65
N CYS A 10 16.26 8.62 12.32
CA CYS A 10 16.25 7.29 12.94
C CYS A 10 15.91 6.18 11.91
N GLU A 11 14.96 6.40 11.02
CA GLU A 11 14.45 5.37 10.12
C GLU A 11 15.03 5.47 8.70
N GLY A 12 15.49 6.64 8.29
CA GLY A 12 16.09 6.86 6.96
C GLY A 12 17.22 5.88 6.62
N PRO A 13 18.22 5.68 7.50
CA PRO A 13 19.30 4.72 7.25
C PRO A 13 18.80 3.29 7.02
N LYS A 14 17.73 2.87 7.70
CA LYS A 14 17.14 1.53 7.56
C LYS A 14 16.36 1.37 6.25
N LEU A 15 15.89 2.48 5.66
CA LEU A 15 15.20 2.52 4.37
C LEU A 15 16.14 2.63 3.16
N VAL A 16 17.44 2.85 3.36
CA VAL A 16 18.43 2.93 2.27
C VAL A 16 18.39 1.70 1.33
N PRO A 17 18.29 0.45 1.82
CA PRO A 17 18.15 -0.72 0.94
C PRO A 17 16.92 -0.66 0.05
N PHE A 18 15.79 -0.17 0.57
CA PHE A 18 14.56 0.02 -0.20
C PHE A 18 14.75 1.04 -1.34
N PHE A 19 15.36 2.20 -1.05
CA PHE A 19 15.63 3.20 -2.09
C PHE A 19 16.57 2.68 -3.16
N LYS A 20 17.63 1.95 -2.78
CA LYS A 20 18.54 1.31 -3.72
C LYS A 20 17.81 0.30 -4.62
N ALA A 21 16.98 -0.57 -4.02
CA ALA A 21 16.19 -1.55 -4.76
C ALA A 21 15.19 -0.89 -5.73
N THR A 22 14.56 0.20 -5.31
CA THR A 22 13.67 1.00 -6.16
C THR A 22 14.43 1.63 -7.32
N CYS A 23 15.62 2.20 -7.07
CA CYS A 23 16.48 2.70 -8.14
C CYS A 23 16.87 1.58 -9.13
N VAL A 24 17.25 0.40 -8.64
CA VAL A 24 17.56 -0.77 -9.47
C VAL A 24 16.38 -1.13 -10.38
N TYR A 25 15.15 -1.16 -9.83
CA TYR A 25 13.96 -1.43 -10.64
C TYR A 25 13.77 -0.44 -11.78
N PHE A 26 13.89 0.87 -11.50
CA PHE A 26 13.71 1.92 -12.52
C PHE A 26 14.88 2.02 -13.50
N VAL A 27 16.10 1.70 -13.08
CA VAL A 27 17.29 1.70 -13.97
C VAL A 27 17.30 0.51 -14.92
N LEU A 28 17.03 -0.69 -14.41
CA LEU A 28 17.00 -1.91 -15.24
C LEU A 28 15.85 -1.92 -16.22
N TRP A 29 14.71 -1.35 -15.85
CA TRP A 29 13.52 -1.20 -16.69
C TRP A 29 13.22 -2.42 -17.56
N LEU A 30 13.23 -3.61 -16.96
CA LEU A 30 13.07 -4.88 -17.66
C LEU A 30 11.79 -4.90 -18.51
N PRO A 31 11.84 -5.46 -19.73
CA PRO A 31 10.70 -5.44 -20.64
C PRO A 31 9.54 -6.28 -20.06
N THR A 32 8.32 -5.77 -20.18
CA THR A 32 7.10 -6.47 -19.74
C THR A 32 6.65 -7.52 -20.77
N SER A 33 7.13 -7.44 -22.00
CA SER A 33 6.83 -8.38 -23.10
C SER A 33 7.47 -9.76 -22.92
N SER A 34 8.54 -9.84 -22.11
CA SER A 34 9.24 -11.11 -21.81
C SER A 34 9.24 -11.37 -20.31
N PRO A 35 8.12 -11.86 -19.74
CA PRO A 35 8.02 -12.15 -18.33
C PRO A 35 9.03 -13.22 -17.91
N SER A 36 9.76 -12.97 -16.83
CA SER A 36 10.76 -13.89 -16.29
C SER A 36 10.76 -13.87 -14.77
N TRP A 37 11.28 -14.93 -14.15
CA TRP A 37 11.49 -14.98 -12.70
C TRP A 37 12.44 -13.86 -12.22
N PHE A 38 13.39 -13.48 -13.07
CA PHE A 38 14.28 -12.35 -12.78
C PHE A 38 13.51 -11.03 -12.74
N SER A 39 12.58 -10.80 -13.68
CA SER A 39 11.70 -9.62 -13.66
C SER A 39 10.82 -9.59 -12.40
N ALA A 40 10.31 -10.75 -11.99
CA ALA A 40 9.52 -10.86 -10.76
C ALA A 40 10.38 -10.54 -9.52
N LEU A 41 11.60 -11.06 -9.45
CA LEU A 41 12.52 -10.78 -8.36
C LEU A 41 12.83 -9.28 -8.25
N ILE A 42 13.20 -8.64 -9.37
CA ILE A 42 13.52 -7.20 -9.40
C ILE A 42 12.32 -6.35 -9.00
N LYS A 43 11.11 -6.72 -9.44
CA LYS A 43 9.88 -6.01 -9.05
C LYS A 43 9.55 -6.19 -7.56
N CYS A 44 9.75 -7.36 -6.99
CA CYS A 44 9.47 -7.64 -5.58
C CYS A 44 10.59 -7.15 -4.64
N LEU A 45 11.79 -6.86 -5.15
CA LEU A 45 12.96 -6.53 -4.34
C LEU A 45 12.73 -5.33 -3.39
N PRO A 46 12.09 -4.20 -3.79
CA PRO A 46 11.79 -3.13 -2.86
C PRO A 46 10.88 -3.58 -1.70
N ILE A 47 9.90 -4.45 -1.96
CA ILE A 47 9.01 -4.98 -0.93
C ILE A 47 9.76 -5.91 0.04
N PHE A 48 10.69 -6.72 -0.45
CA PHE A 48 11.58 -7.52 0.41
C PHE A 48 12.45 -6.63 1.31
N CYS A 49 12.92 -5.49 0.80
CA CYS A 49 13.65 -4.52 1.63
C CYS A 49 12.75 -3.92 2.73
N LEU A 50 11.45 -3.74 2.50
CA LEU A 50 10.51 -3.32 3.54
C LEU A 50 10.23 -4.42 4.57
N TRP A 51 10.29 -5.71 4.20
CA TRP A 51 10.25 -6.80 5.19
C TRP A 51 11.46 -6.72 6.11
N VAL A 52 12.66 -6.57 5.51
CA VAL A 52 13.90 -6.42 6.30
C VAL A 52 13.84 -5.17 7.18
N PHE A 53 13.28 -4.07 6.68
CA PHE A 53 13.06 -2.85 7.46
C PHE A 53 12.21 -3.12 8.71
N LEU A 54 11.07 -3.80 8.58
CA LEU A 54 10.21 -4.13 9.73
C LEU A 54 10.88 -5.13 10.67
N LEU A 55 11.58 -6.13 10.15
CA LEU A 55 12.31 -7.12 10.95
C LEU A 55 13.50 -6.50 11.72
N ALA A 56 14.13 -5.46 11.18
CA ALA A 56 15.21 -4.72 11.83
C ALA A 56 14.78 -4.03 13.13
N HIS A 57 13.48 -3.84 13.36
CA HIS A 57 12.93 -3.34 14.63
C HIS A 57 12.78 -4.44 15.68
N GLY A 58 13.07 -5.68 15.32
CA GLY A 58 13.03 -6.86 16.19
C GLY A 58 11.77 -7.69 15.99
N VAL A 59 11.96 -9.00 16.01
CA VAL A 59 10.85 -9.98 15.87
C VAL A 59 9.84 -9.82 17.02
N ASN A 60 10.33 -9.55 18.23
CA ASN A 60 9.45 -9.32 19.39
C ASN A 60 8.55 -8.10 19.20
N PHE A 61 9.06 -7.03 18.58
CA PHE A 61 8.24 -5.87 18.20
C PHE A 61 7.14 -6.28 17.22
N LEU A 62 7.49 -7.00 16.17
CA LEU A 62 6.54 -7.43 15.15
C LEU A 62 5.43 -8.32 15.73
N VAL A 63 5.76 -9.22 16.66
CA VAL A 63 4.79 -10.14 17.29
C VAL A 63 3.91 -9.40 18.30
N SER A 64 4.44 -8.46 19.06
CA SER A 64 3.71 -7.73 20.12
C SER A 64 2.79 -6.63 19.59
N HIS A 65 3.09 -6.05 18.41
CA HIS A 65 2.31 -4.96 17.83
C HIS A 65 1.42 -5.47 16.68
N ARG A 66 0.11 -5.50 16.93
CA ARG A 66 -0.87 -6.00 15.95
C ARG A 66 -0.77 -5.26 14.60
N SER A 67 -0.65 -3.92 14.60
CA SER A 67 -0.54 -3.12 13.38
C SER A 67 0.69 -3.49 12.56
N ALA A 68 1.86 -3.60 13.19
CA ALA A 68 3.10 -4.00 12.53
C ALA A 68 3.00 -5.41 11.91
N LYS A 69 2.41 -6.36 12.65
CA LYS A 69 2.17 -7.73 12.16
C LYS A 69 1.23 -7.75 10.94
N MET A 70 0.14 -6.98 10.98
CA MET A 70 -0.80 -6.91 9.86
C MET A 70 -0.19 -6.25 8.63
N ILE A 71 0.61 -5.18 8.82
CA ILE A 71 1.35 -4.54 7.72
C ILE A 71 2.38 -5.49 7.13
N PHE A 72 3.13 -6.20 7.95
CA PHE A 72 4.11 -7.19 7.48
C PHE A 72 3.43 -8.30 6.65
N ALA A 73 2.31 -8.85 7.14
CA ALA A 73 1.54 -9.83 6.40
C ALA A 73 0.99 -9.25 5.08
N GLY A 74 0.49 -8.01 5.09
CA GLY A 74 0.04 -7.31 3.89
C GLY A 74 1.14 -7.14 2.84
N LEU A 75 2.36 -6.83 3.27
CA LEU A 75 3.53 -6.77 2.38
C LEU A 75 3.85 -8.14 1.75
N ILE A 76 3.66 -9.26 2.48
CA ILE A 76 3.85 -10.61 1.93
C ILE A 76 2.84 -10.85 0.80
N PHE A 77 1.55 -10.58 1.05
CA PHE A 77 0.53 -10.72 0.00
C PHE A 77 0.78 -9.79 -1.18
N SER A 78 1.25 -8.55 -0.93
CA SER A 78 1.61 -7.61 -1.99
C SER A 78 2.75 -8.12 -2.86
N ALA A 79 3.81 -8.71 -2.28
CA ALA A 79 4.91 -9.28 -3.06
C ALA A 79 4.46 -10.47 -3.91
N VAL A 80 3.58 -11.33 -3.38
CA VAL A 80 2.99 -12.43 -4.15
C VAL A 80 2.12 -11.88 -5.29
N GLY A 81 1.32 -10.84 -5.03
CA GLY A 81 0.54 -10.13 -6.04
C GLY A 81 1.43 -9.54 -7.14
N ASP A 82 2.53 -8.89 -6.76
CA ASP A 82 3.52 -8.36 -7.71
C ASP A 82 4.12 -9.44 -8.60
N ALA A 83 4.42 -10.60 -8.04
CA ALA A 83 4.91 -11.75 -8.82
C ALA A 83 3.86 -12.23 -9.83
N PHE A 84 2.60 -12.39 -9.43
CA PHE A 84 1.53 -12.78 -10.37
C PHE A 84 1.32 -11.75 -11.49
N LEU A 85 1.43 -10.46 -11.20
CA LEU A 85 1.27 -9.40 -12.21
C LEU A 85 2.38 -9.38 -13.26
N ILE A 86 3.52 -10.04 -13.05
CA ILE A 86 4.52 -10.23 -14.12
C ILE A 86 3.95 -11.07 -15.27
N TRP A 87 3.13 -12.07 -14.96
CA TRP A 87 2.50 -12.95 -15.94
C TRP A 87 1.03 -12.62 -16.17
N GLN A 88 0.62 -11.36 -15.98
CA GLN A 88 -0.78 -10.93 -16.10
C GLN A 88 -1.41 -11.25 -17.48
N GLU A 89 -0.62 -11.20 -18.57
CA GLU A 89 -1.10 -11.52 -19.92
C GLU A 89 -1.27 -13.03 -20.14
N GLN A 90 -0.73 -13.86 -19.27
CA GLN A 90 -0.91 -15.32 -19.27
C GLN A 90 -2.10 -15.76 -18.38
N GLY A 91 -2.96 -14.82 -17.96
CA GLY A 91 -4.15 -15.12 -17.18
C GLY A 91 -3.98 -14.97 -15.66
N TYR A 92 -2.80 -14.61 -15.16
CA TYR A 92 -2.55 -14.48 -13.72
C TYR A 92 -2.98 -13.12 -13.13
N PHE A 93 -3.57 -12.22 -13.91
CA PHE A 93 -4.04 -10.92 -13.44
C PHE A 93 -5.01 -11.02 -12.25
N VAL A 94 -6.00 -11.93 -12.32
CA VAL A 94 -6.97 -12.14 -11.25
C VAL A 94 -6.30 -12.64 -9.96
N HIS A 95 -5.30 -13.51 -10.07
CA HIS A 95 -4.54 -13.99 -8.91
C HIS A 95 -3.79 -12.84 -8.23
N GLY A 96 -3.16 -11.96 -9.01
CA GLY A 96 -2.53 -10.74 -8.48
C GLY A 96 -3.53 -9.85 -7.77
N LEU A 97 -4.70 -9.59 -8.40
CA LEU A 97 -5.77 -8.77 -7.82
C LEU A 97 -6.26 -9.34 -6.47
N LEU A 98 -6.45 -10.66 -6.38
CA LEU A 98 -6.86 -11.31 -5.13
C LEU A 98 -5.81 -11.16 -4.03
N MET A 99 -4.53 -11.30 -4.35
CA MET A 99 -3.46 -11.10 -3.37
C MET A 99 -3.43 -9.66 -2.84
N PHE A 100 -3.59 -8.67 -3.71
CA PHE A 100 -3.72 -7.27 -3.27
C PHE A 100 -5.00 -7.01 -2.47
N ALA A 101 -6.12 -7.66 -2.80
CA ALA A 101 -7.34 -7.59 -2.00
C ALA A 101 -7.09 -8.07 -0.56
N PHE A 102 -6.39 -9.20 -0.36
CA PHE A 102 -5.98 -9.65 0.97
C PHE A 102 -5.04 -8.65 1.65
N ALA A 103 -4.08 -8.05 0.92
CA ALA A 103 -3.23 -7.01 1.47
C ALA A 103 -4.04 -5.81 1.98
N HIS A 104 -5.05 -5.34 1.23
CA HIS A 104 -5.93 -4.23 1.66
C HIS A 104 -6.74 -4.56 2.91
N ILE A 105 -7.23 -5.78 3.05
CA ILE A 105 -7.91 -6.24 4.28
C ILE A 105 -6.96 -6.18 5.48
N LEU A 106 -5.72 -6.63 5.29
CA LEU A 106 -4.71 -6.62 6.35
C LEU A 106 -4.29 -5.21 6.73
N TYR A 107 -4.07 -4.31 5.75
CA TYR A 107 -3.77 -2.90 6.02
C TYR A 107 -4.94 -2.19 6.71
N SER A 108 -6.18 -2.45 6.30
CA SER A 108 -7.37 -1.93 6.99
C SER A 108 -7.41 -2.37 8.45
N SER A 109 -7.08 -3.63 8.72
CA SER A 109 -6.98 -4.18 10.08
C SER A 109 -5.84 -3.54 10.89
N ALA A 110 -4.73 -3.16 10.24
CA ALA A 110 -3.61 -2.47 10.87
C ALA A 110 -3.98 -1.05 11.28
N PHE A 111 -4.72 -0.32 10.44
CA PHE A 111 -5.18 1.05 10.73
C PHE A 111 -6.27 1.10 11.81
N GLY A 112 -6.91 -0.03 12.10
CA GLY A 112 -7.90 -0.17 13.16
C GLY A 112 -9.26 0.41 12.81
N MET A 113 -10.25 0.18 13.70
CA MET A 113 -11.64 0.58 13.49
C MET A 113 -12.04 1.87 14.23
N LYS A 114 -11.16 2.41 15.07
CA LYS A 114 -11.41 3.66 15.83
C LYS A 114 -10.49 4.77 15.31
N PRO A 115 -10.99 6.03 15.18
CA PRO A 115 -12.38 6.46 15.34
C PRO A 115 -13.27 6.01 14.18
N LEU A 116 -14.57 5.88 14.43
CA LEU A 116 -15.56 5.58 13.41
C LEU A 116 -16.10 6.90 12.83
N ASP A 117 -15.32 7.54 11.95
CA ASP A 117 -15.75 8.75 11.25
C ASP A 117 -16.59 8.39 10.02
N LEU A 118 -17.90 8.40 10.20
CA LEU A 118 -18.84 8.09 9.13
C LEU A 118 -18.90 9.17 8.04
N ARG A 119 -18.54 10.43 8.36
CA ARG A 119 -18.51 11.52 7.36
C ARG A 119 -17.41 11.25 6.35
N THR A 120 -16.19 10.99 6.83
CA THR A 120 -15.08 10.56 5.97
C THR A 120 -15.42 9.27 5.21
N GLY A 121 -16.11 8.32 5.85
CA GLY A 121 -16.58 7.10 5.20
C GLY A 121 -17.53 7.37 4.04
N ALA A 122 -18.51 8.25 4.23
CA ALA A 122 -19.45 8.64 3.17
C ALA A 122 -18.74 9.33 1.99
N VAL A 123 -17.78 10.22 2.28
CA VAL A 123 -16.97 10.88 1.23
C VAL A 123 -16.16 9.84 0.44
N MET A 124 -15.49 8.90 1.12
CA MET A 124 -14.71 7.86 0.46
C MET A 124 -15.57 6.90 -0.36
N ALA A 125 -16.76 6.53 0.15
CA ALA A 125 -17.73 5.74 -0.58
C ALA A 125 -18.25 6.46 -1.84
N PHE A 126 -18.52 7.75 -1.75
CA PHE A 126 -18.94 8.58 -2.88
C PHE A 126 -17.84 8.66 -3.95
N LEU A 127 -16.60 9.00 -3.55
CA LEU A 127 -15.46 9.07 -4.46
C LEU A 127 -15.18 7.72 -5.15
N SER A 128 -15.22 6.62 -4.39
CA SER A 128 -15.01 5.28 -4.96
C SER A 128 -16.13 4.88 -5.93
N SER A 129 -17.37 5.30 -5.66
CA SER A 129 -18.49 5.07 -6.57
C SER A 129 -18.31 5.84 -7.88
N ILE A 130 -17.79 7.06 -7.85
CA ILE A 130 -17.43 7.82 -9.04
C ILE A 130 -16.34 7.08 -9.83
N LEU A 131 -15.24 6.71 -9.18
CA LEU A 131 -14.15 6.00 -9.84
C LEU A 131 -14.61 4.68 -10.47
N TYR A 132 -15.44 3.92 -9.75
CA TYR A 132 -16.02 2.68 -10.30
C TYR A 132 -16.96 2.96 -11.48
N SER A 133 -17.79 4.00 -11.42
CA SER A 133 -18.71 4.33 -12.53
C SER A 133 -17.97 4.72 -13.81
N LEU A 134 -16.79 5.35 -13.68
CA LEU A 134 -15.91 5.65 -14.83
C LEU A 134 -15.38 4.37 -15.49
N LEU A 135 -15.12 3.32 -14.71
CA LEU A 135 -14.64 2.04 -15.21
C LEU A 135 -15.77 1.15 -15.74
N TYR A 136 -16.98 1.29 -15.19
CA TYR A 136 -18.11 0.38 -15.39
C TYR A 136 -18.42 0.12 -16.86
N SER A 137 -18.40 1.17 -17.69
CA SER A 137 -18.71 1.08 -19.13
C SER A 137 -17.69 0.25 -19.92
N TYR A 138 -16.51 0.03 -19.36
CA TYR A 138 -15.39 -0.71 -19.98
C TYR A 138 -15.24 -2.12 -19.40
N LEU A 139 -15.97 -2.43 -18.32
CA LEU A 139 -15.92 -3.74 -17.67
C LEU A 139 -16.96 -4.67 -18.28
N SER A 140 -16.60 -5.95 -18.42
CA SER A 140 -17.51 -6.97 -18.95
C SER A 140 -17.41 -8.28 -18.16
N GLY A 141 -18.53 -8.99 -18.07
CA GLY A 141 -18.61 -10.30 -17.43
C GLY A 141 -18.17 -10.31 -15.95
N PRO A 142 -17.37 -11.28 -15.52
CA PRO A 142 -16.97 -11.42 -14.12
C PRO A 142 -16.15 -10.24 -13.58
N PHE A 143 -15.44 -9.51 -14.44
CA PHE A 143 -14.63 -8.36 -14.03
C PHE A 143 -15.46 -7.21 -13.46
N THR A 144 -16.72 -7.06 -13.87
CA THR A 144 -17.63 -6.06 -13.31
C THR A 144 -17.77 -6.26 -11.80
N TYR A 145 -18.05 -7.48 -11.36
CA TYR A 145 -18.19 -7.78 -9.93
C TYR A 145 -16.85 -7.77 -9.18
N LEU A 146 -15.81 -8.32 -9.80
CA LEU A 146 -14.49 -8.42 -9.20
C LEU A 146 -13.89 -7.04 -8.90
N VAL A 147 -13.97 -6.12 -9.87
CA VAL A 147 -13.50 -4.74 -9.73
C VAL A 147 -14.36 -3.97 -8.73
N ALA A 148 -15.69 -4.22 -8.68
CA ALA A 148 -16.56 -3.60 -7.68
C ALA A 148 -16.14 -3.96 -6.26
N VAL A 149 -15.95 -5.26 -5.98
CA VAL A 149 -15.50 -5.73 -4.66
C VAL A 149 -14.12 -5.20 -4.33
N TYR A 150 -13.21 -5.22 -5.28
CA TYR A 150 -11.85 -4.68 -5.09
C TYR A 150 -11.86 -3.17 -4.77
N THR A 151 -12.65 -2.39 -5.53
CA THR A 151 -12.82 -0.96 -5.29
C THR A 151 -13.38 -0.68 -3.90
N ALA A 152 -14.34 -1.48 -3.44
CA ALA A 152 -14.88 -1.37 -2.08
C ALA A 152 -13.81 -1.65 -1.01
N LEU A 153 -12.96 -2.67 -1.21
CA LEU A 153 -11.90 -3.03 -0.26
C LEU A 153 -10.82 -1.94 -0.16
N ILE A 154 -10.35 -1.42 -1.29
CA ILE A 154 -9.32 -0.37 -1.28
C ILE A 154 -9.89 0.96 -0.76
N ALA A 155 -11.15 1.28 -1.05
CA ALA A 155 -11.84 2.44 -0.50
C ALA A 155 -12.02 2.32 1.02
N PHE A 156 -12.34 1.12 1.50
CA PHE A 156 -12.43 0.83 2.93
C PHE A 156 -11.06 1.04 3.62
N MET A 157 -9.98 0.54 3.02
CA MET A 157 -8.62 0.76 3.52
C MET A 157 -8.30 2.26 3.58
N ALA A 158 -8.56 3.00 2.51
CA ALA A 158 -8.32 4.44 2.45
C ALA A 158 -9.17 5.20 3.47
N TRP A 159 -10.45 4.83 3.62
CA TRP A 159 -11.29 5.40 4.67
C TRP A 159 -10.68 5.21 6.06
N ARG A 160 -10.23 4.01 6.40
CA ARG A 160 -9.64 3.73 7.71
C ARG A 160 -8.36 4.53 7.96
N ALA A 161 -7.52 4.66 6.93
CA ALA A 161 -6.30 5.47 7.01
C ALA A 161 -6.62 6.96 7.21
N VAL A 162 -7.55 7.52 6.44
CA VAL A 162 -7.94 8.94 6.53
C VAL A 162 -8.64 9.24 7.85
N ALA A 163 -9.60 8.41 8.27
CA ALA A 163 -10.31 8.57 9.54
C ALA A 163 -9.35 8.50 10.75
N GLY A 164 -8.26 7.76 10.64
CA GLY A 164 -7.24 7.65 11.68
C GLY A 164 -6.44 8.94 11.92
N VAL A 165 -6.35 9.84 10.94
CA VAL A 165 -5.51 11.06 11.04
C VAL A 165 -6.09 12.07 12.05
N GLN A 166 -7.43 12.21 12.16
CA GLN A 166 -8.11 13.15 13.08
C GLN A 166 -7.57 14.59 13.03
N LEU A 167 -7.42 15.13 11.82
CA LEU A 167 -6.86 16.47 11.58
C LEU A 167 -7.55 17.58 12.38
N CYS A 168 -8.85 17.44 12.68
CA CYS A 168 -9.63 18.46 13.40
C CYS A 168 -9.41 18.47 14.93
N ASN A 169 -8.74 17.48 15.50
CA ASN A 169 -8.65 17.30 16.95
C ASN A 169 -7.21 17.43 17.49
N ASP A 170 -6.24 17.96 16.71
CA ASP A 170 -4.80 18.05 17.03
C ASP A 170 -4.15 16.74 17.52
N LEU A 171 -4.82 15.60 17.27
CA LEU A 171 -4.37 14.26 17.65
C LEU A 171 -3.66 13.52 16.51
N TRP A 172 -3.32 14.24 15.45
CA TRP A 172 -2.61 13.64 14.33
C TRP A 172 -1.15 13.34 14.68
N THR A 173 -0.67 12.21 14.21
CA THR A 173 0.72 11.80 14.31
C THR A 173 1.29 11.60 12.91
N TRP A 174 2.61 11.70 12.78
CA TRP A 174 3.28 11.45 11.50
C TRP A 174 3.01 10.06 10.95
N THR A 175 2.84 9.07 11.83
CA THR A 175 2.40 7.70 11.52
C THR A 175 1.08 7.65 10.81
N LYS A 176 0.07 8.28 11.41
CA LYS A 176 -1.29 8.30 10.85
C LYS A 176 -1.32 9.05 9.53
N LEU A 177 -0.57 10.16 9.43
CA LEU A 177 -0.43 10.90 8.19
C LEU A 177 0.29 10.08 7.12
N SER A 178 1.35 9.36 7.48
CA SER A 178 2.09 8.45 6.59
C SER A 178 1.17 7.34 6.08
N ALA A 179 0.39 6.70 6.96
CA ALA A 179 -0.61 5.70 6.55
C ALA A 179 -1.66 6.28 5.59
N CYS A 180 -2.15 7.49 5.86
CA CYS A 180 -3.14 8.18 5.04
C CYS A 180 -2.60 8.47 3.64
N ILE A 181 -1.44 9.12 3.54
CA ILE A 181 -0.81 9.44 2.25
C ILE A 181 -0.49 8.14 1.50
N GLY A 182 0.03 7.13 2.19
CA GLY A 182 0.31 5.82 1.62
C GLY A 182 -0.94 5.15 1.05
N ALA A 183 -2.06 5.17 1.77
CA ALA A 183 -3.31 4.59 1.31
C ALA A 183 -3.87 5.33 0.08
N VAL A 184 -3.82 6.66 0.05
CA VAL A 184 -4.24 7.46 -1.11
C VAL A 184 -3.37 7.17 -2.34
N LEU A 185 -2.05 7.10 -2.18
CA LEU A 185 -1.14 6.75 -3.27
C LEU A 185 -1.39 5.33 -3.79
N PHE A 186 -1.77 4.41 -2.91
CA PHE A 186 -2.14 3.06 -3.32
C PHE A 186 -3.40 3.06 -4.19
N VAL A 187 -4.42 3.84 -3.80
CA VAL A 187 -5.63 4.03 -4.63
C VAL A 187 -5.27 4.59 -6.01
N VAL A 188 -4.38 5.59 -6.08
CA VAL A 188 -3.93 6.17 -7.36
C VAL A 188 -3.22 5.13 -8.23
N SER A 189 -2.34 4.31 -7.63
CA SER A 189 -1.65 3.22 -8.32
C SER A 189 -2.64 2.23 -8.94
N ASP A 190 -3.56 1.71 -8.14
CA ASP A 190 -4.49 0.67 -8.56
C ASP A 190 -5.54 1.19 -9.54
N PHE A 191 -6.01 2.42 -9.37
CA PHE A 191 -6.87 3.07 -10.34
C PHE A 191 -6.17 3.23 -11.69
N THR A 192 -4.88 3.60 -11.69
CA THR A 192 -4.09 3.70 -12.93
C THR A 192 -3.94 2.33 -13.61
N ILE A 193 -3.74 1.24 -12.83
CA ILE A 193 -3.74 -0.13 -13.37
C ILE A 193 -5.07 -0.43 -14.04
N ALA A 194 -6.20 -0.13 -13.37
CA ALA A 194 -7.53 -0.41 -13.88
C ALA A 194 -7.83 0.37 -15.18
N VAL A 195 -7.51 1.66 -15.22
CA VAL A 195 -7.69 2.48 -16.44
C VAL A 195 -6.82 1.95 -17.57
N ASN A 196 -5.54 1.67 -17.31
CA ASN A 196 -4.61 1.16 -18.32
C ASN A 196 -4.98 -0.24 -18.84
N LYS A 197 -5.62 -1.08 -18.00
CA LYS A 197 -6.00 -2.45 -18.37
C LYS A 197 -7.35 -2.51 -19.08
N PHE A 198 -8.34 -1.73 -18.64
CA PHE A 198 -9.72 -1.88 -19.07
C PHE A 198 -10.20 -0.74 -19.98
N CYS A 199 -9.68 0.49 -19.85
CA CYS A 199 -10.21 1.64 -20.57
C CYS A 199 -9.32 2.01 -21.78
N PHE A 200 -8.15 2.55 -21.53
CA PHE A 200 -7.22 3.02 -22.56
C PHE A 200 -5.78 3.03 -22.04
N PRO A 201 -4.79 2.92 -22.94
CA PRO A 201 -3.37 2.97 -22.54
C PRO A 201 -3.03 4.34 -21.96
N VAL A 202 -2.56 4.36 -20.72
CA VAL A 202 -2.14 5.58 -20.02
C VAL A 202 -0.67 5.86 -20.34
N PRO A 203 -0.31 7.08 -20.79
CA PRO A 203 1.09 7.44 -21.01
C PRO A 203 1.91 7.26 -19.74
N CYS A 204 3.10 6.67 -19.84
CA CYS A 204 3.97 6.40 -18.69
C CYS A 204 3.32 5.62 -17.55
N SER A 205 2.27 4.83 -17.82
CA SER A 205 1.48 4.09 -16.82
C SER A 205 2.36 3.31 -15.85
N ARG A 206 3.34 2.57 -16.35
CA ARG A 206 4.27 1.78 -15.55
C ARG A 206 5.03 2.63 -14.53
N THR A 207 5.50 3.81 -14.93
CA THR A 207 6.21 4.75 -14.05
C THR A 207 5.28 5.26 -12.96
N ILE A 208 4.08 5.71 -13.33
CA ILE A 208 3.07 6.24 -12.40
C ILE A 208 2.68 5.14 -11.39
N ILE A 209 2.31 3.96 -11.88
CA ILE A 209 1.92 2.83 -11.05
C ILE A 209 3.02 2.47 -10.05
N MET A 210 4.24 2.24 -10.53
CA MET A 210 5.30 1.74 -9.66
C MET A 210 5.84 2.81 -8.71
N ALA A 211 5.89 4.09 -9.12
CA ALA A 211 6.30 5.18 -8.24
C ALA A 211 5.29 5.40 -7.11
N THR A 212 4.00 5.44 -7.42
CA THR A 212 2.94 5.60 -6.40
C THR A 212 2.82 4.37 -5.52
N TYR A 213 2.93 3.17 -6.08
CA TYR A 213 2.88 1.91 -5.35
C TYR A 213 4.04 1.75 -4.35
N TYR A 214 5.30 1.91 -4.80
CA TYR A 214 6.44 1.78 -3.88
C TYR A 214 6.43 2.85 -2.80
N THR A 215 6.07 4.09 -3.15
CA THR A 215 5.92 5.15 -2.15
C THR A 215 4.80 4.82 -1.15
N ALA A 216 3.67 4.30 -1.62
CA ALA A 216 2.58 3.85 -0.77
C ALA A 216 3.04 2.76 0.22
N GLN A 217 3.69 1.72 -0.27
CA GLN A 217 4.18 0.61 0.55
C GLN A 217 5.21 1.06 1.59
N MET A 218 6.11 1.96 1.22
CA MET A 218 7.09 2.56 2.15
C MET A 218 6.39 3.35 3.26
N LEU A 219 5.42 4.21 2.90
CA LEU A 219 4.70 5.04 3.87
C LEU A 219 3.82 4.21 4.81
N ILE A 220 3.16 3.16 4.29
CA ILE A 220 2.39 2.21 5.10
C ILE A 220 3.34 1.45 6.05
N SER A 221 4.51 1.03 5.59
CA SER A 221 5.51 0.35 6.43
C SER A 221 6.06 1.28 7.50
N LEU A 222 6.33 2.54 7.16
CA LEU A 222 6.80 3.55 8.11
C LEU A 222 5.77 3.82 9.21
N SER A 223 4.47 3.74 8.87
CA SER A 223 3.40 3.93 9.84
C SER A 223 3.40 2.88 10.97
N ALA A 224 3.94 1.69 10.74
CA ALA A 224 4.05 0.64 11.74
C ALA A 224 5.07 0.96 12.85
N VAL A 225 6.10 1.71 12.51
CA VAL A 225 7.29 1.87 13.37
C VAL A 225 7.11 2.97 14.41
N GLU A 226 6.41 4.03 14.09
CA GLU A 226 6.16 5.14 15.01
C GLU A 226 5.28 4.72 16.20
N CYS A 227 4.50 3.64 16.08
CA CYS A 227 3.79 3.04 17.21
C CYS A 227 4.73 2.55 18.32
N ARG A 228 5.99 2.27 18.01
CA ARG A 228 7.00 1.85 18.99
C ARG A 228 7.39 2.98 19.95
N ASP A 229 7.53 4.19 19.44
CA ASP A 229 7.96 5.33 20.25
C ASP A 229 6.88 5.78 21.25
N GLU A 230 5.59 5.70 20.88
CA GLU A 230 4.47 5.99 21.79
C GLU A 230 4.38 4.98 22.94
N ASP A 231 4.55 3.70 22.66
CA ASP A 231 4.47 2.63 23.67
C ASP A 231 5.71 2.64 24.62
N ASP A 232 6.89 2.94 24.11
CA ASP A 232 8.10 3.08 24.92
C ASP A 232 8.07 4.33 25.82
N TYR A 233 7.43 5.43 25.38
CA TYR A 233 7.19 6.59 26.22
C TYR A 233 6.13 6.35 27.29
N ARG A 234 5.08 5.55 27.01
CA ARG A 234 4.07 5.17 28.01
C ARG A 234 4.61 4.23 29.09
N LYS A 235 5.56 3.36 28.74
CA LYS A 235 6.21 2.45 29.70
C LYS A 235 7.26 3.12 30.59
N LYS A 236 7.74 4.31 30.22
CA LYS A 236 8.73 5.11 30.98
C LYS A 236 8.08 6.18 31.87
N LYS A 237 6.76 6.37 31.80
CA LYS A 237 5.94 7.16 32.73
C LYS A 237 5.24 6.25 33.71
#